data_60b2b221d18a0a35adbc739078ce4e1c
#
_entry.id   60b2b221d18a0a35adbc739078ce4e1c
#
_cell.length_a   1.000
_cell.length_b   1.000
_cell.length_c   1.000
_cell.angle_alpha   90.00
_cell.angle_beta   90.00
_cell.angle_gamma   90.00
#
_symmetry.space_group_name_H-M   'P 1'
#
loop_
_entity.id
_entity.type
_entity.pdbx_description
1 polymer ?
#
loop_
_entity_poly.entity_id
_entity_poly.type
_entity_poly.pdbx_seq_one_letter_code
_entity_poly.pdbx_strand_id
1 'polypeptide(L)'
;MPSAQIETIVAFIGLGGMGMLMARRLIDSGLTVNGYDINPATTAALEYAGGTASASPALAAANASIVILMIARTEQVMSALFAPRTGAVHTLTENATIILHCTVQPAVPQDVRSRLDSEYRRSDIVVMDAPVTGSTKEAEDGTLTMMISAAKANYLERPDIRDVLACMAQRLHHITGPLGSALKVKLLNQALCGIHIVAAAEIMGLAAFIALDTKRFFKCVTSPGAELGRRQNCWSWMFEDCVPRMLDDELPLGFAMRNVIRDVRIVNNEAERFGARLSLLKASQFVYEEAVEMGFEDADDSAVLKTYLRRENSQGSDQVKFLQTVSELGGLWPEDEAARLYELLCNALAAIHAMAAYEALVFAEDMHMCRSLKQCKQWIEILGSAAAGSTMFVDGMPRMLDSETHGTGALQLLVPRRETLLESLVSSRTNADIV
;
A
#
# COMPACT_ATOMS: atom_id res chain seq x y z
N MET A 1 44.03 16.91 -7.12
CA MET A 1 43.77 15.69 -6.38
C MET A 1 42.30 15.39 -6.56
N PRO A 2 41.89 14.20 -7.01
CA PRO A 2 40.45 13.90 -7.00
C PRO A 2 40.02 13.95 -5.53
N SER A 3 38.96 14.68 -5.24
CA SER A 3 38.29 14.65 -3.94
C SER A 3 37.94 13.20 -3.67
N ALA A 4 38.42 12.64 -2.56
CA ALA A 4 38.00 11.33 -2.11
C ALA A 4 36.43 11.40 -2.05
N GLN A 5 35.78 10.68 -2.94
CA GLN A 5 34.34 10.47 -2.82
C GLN A 5 34.16 9.78 -1.47
N ILE A 6 33.50 10.47 -0.55
CA ILE A 6 33.11 9.86 0.74
C ILE A 6 32.19 8.71 0.37
N GLU A 7 32.62 7.49 0.64
CA GLU A 7 31.84 6.29 0.39
C GLU A 7 30.53 6.37 1.20
N THR A 8 29.41 6.32 0.52
CA THR A 8 28.09 6.37 1.20
C THR A 8 27.83 5.02 1.84
N ILE A 9 27.89 4.98 3.17
CA ILE A 9 27.54 3.79 3.96
C ILE A 9 26.08 3.92 4.41
N VAL A 10 25.31 2.88 4.11
CA VAL A 10 23.88 2.78 4.47
C VAL A 10 23.69 1.73 5.56
N ALA A 11 23.12 2.12 6.70
CA ALA A 11 22.60 1.16 7.66
C ALA A 11 21.18 0.75 7.26
N PHE A 12 20.90 -0.52 7.11
CA PHE A 12 19.58 -1.04 6.78
C PHE A 12 19.04 -1.91 7.93
N ILE A 13 17.99 -1.42 8.60
CA ILE A 13 17.42 -2.05 9.79
C ILE A 13 16.03 -2.60 9.45
N GLY A 14 15.88 -3.92 9.54
CA GLY A 14 14.70 -4.66 9.12
C GLY A 14 14.87 -5.29 7.73
N LEU A 15 15.25 -6.57 7.72
CA LEU A 15 15.58 -7.35 6.52
C LEU A 15 14.51 -8.42 6.24
N GLY A 16 13.25 -8.11 6.52
CA GLY A 16 12.11 -8.94 6.13
C GLY A 16 11.92 -8.97 4.60
N GLY A 17 10.81 -9.54 4.11
CA GLY A 17 10.58 -9.76 2.68
C GLY A 17 10.85 -8.55 1.79
N MET A 18 10.32 -7.36 2.13
CA MET A 18 10.59 -6.12 1.38
C MET A 18 11.97 -5.56 1.67
N GLY A 19 12.38 -5.51 2.96
CA GLY A 19 13.64 -4.88 3.37
C GLY A 19 14.87 -5.57 2.78
N MET A 20 14.87 -6.89 2.68
CA MET A 20 15.96 -7.64 2.05
C MET A 20 16.09 -7.30 0.56
N LEU A 21 14.99 -7.23 -0.17
CA LEU A 21 15.01 -6.90 -1.60
C LEU A 21 15.52 -5.48 -1.83
N MET A 22 15.06 -4.52 -1.01
CA MET A 22 15.52 -3.13 -1.06
C MET A 22 17.02 -3.01 -0.70
N ALA A 23 17.49 -3.73 0.33
CA ALA A 23 18.90 -3.74 0.72
C ALA A 23 19.80 -4.33 -0.38
N ARG A 24 19.37 -5.41 -1.05
CA ARG A 24 20.06 -5.98 -2.22
C ARG A 24 20.18 -4.97 -3.35
N ARG A 25 19.11 -4.21 -3.65
CA ARG A 25 19.20 -3.16 -4.68
C ARG A 25 20.30 -2.12 -4.40
N LEU A 26 20.48 -1.75 -3.12
CA LEU A 26 21.56 -0.85 -2.73
C LEU A 26 22.93 -1.49 -2.95
N ILE A 27 23.11 -2.75 -2.55
CA ILE A 27 24.35 -3.51 -2.75
C ILE A 27 24.66 -3.65 -4.24
N ASP A 28 23.70 -4.07 -5.05
CA ASP A 28 23.83 -4.24 -6.51
C ASP A 28 24.14 -2.90 -7.21
N SER A 29 23.78 -1.78 -6.60
CA SER A 29 24.11 -0.43 -7.06
C SER A 29 25.51 0.05 -6.59
N GLY A 30 26.28 -0.82 -5.90
CA GLY A 30 27.63 -0.53 -5.45
C GLY A 30 27.73 0.23 -4.12
N LEU A 31 26.67 0.31 -3.34
CA LEU A 31 26.68 0.94 -2.02
C LEU A 31 27.11 -0.04 -0.94
N THR A 32 27.83 0.45 0.07
CA THR A 32 28.15 -0.32 1.28
C THR A 32 26.94 -0.35 2.20
N VAL A 33 26.43 -1.57 2.48
CA VAL A 33 25.22 -1.78 3.31
C VAL A 33 25.57 -2.57 4.56
N ASN A 34 25.36 -1.97 5.74
CA ASN A 34 25.41 -2.63 7.04
C ASN A 34 23.98 -2.95 7.47
N GLY A 35 23.62 -4.23 7.61
CA GLY A 35 22.25 -4.64 7.90
C GLY A 35 22.07 -5.23 9.28
N TYR A 36 20.89 -5.00 9.85
CA TYR A 36 20.47 -5.62 11.10
C TYR A 36 19.01 -6.11 10.99
N ASP A 37 18.79 -7.31 11.49
CA ASP A 37 17.44 -7.86 11.75
C ASP A 37 17.49 -8.70 13.03
N ILE A 38 16.35 -8.88 13.67
CA ILE A 38 16.18 -9.77 14.83
C ILE A 38 16.28 -11.25 14.45
N ASN A 39 16.07 -11.57 13.16
CA ASN A 39 16.18 -12.92 12.61
C ASN A 39 17.58 -13.15 12.04
N PRO A 40 18.40 -14.05 12.64
CA PRO A 40 19.75 -14.31 12.15
C PRO A 40 19.82 -14.87 10.72
N ALA A 41 18.77 -15.56 10.25
CA ALA A 41 18.73 -16.08 8.90
C ALA A 41 18.72 -14.97 7.84
N THR A 42 18.05 -13.84 8.12
CA THR A 42 18.00 -12.72 7.19
C THR A 42 19.31 -11.94 7.16
N THR A 43 20.02 -11.82 8.29
CA THR A 43 21.35 -11.18 8.29
C THR A 43 22.38 -12.03 7.56
N ALA A 44 22.33 -13.37 7.68
CA ALA A 44 23.17 -14.28 6.90
C ALA A 44 22.89 -14.17 5.38
N ALA A 45 21.62 -14.00 5.00
CA ALA A 45 21.23 -13.78 3.60
C ALA A 45 21.76 -12.44 3.06
N LEU A 46 21.85 -11.41 3.90
CA LEU A 46 22.47 -10.12 3.52
C LEU A 46 23.96 -10.28 3.26
N GLU A 47 24.69 -11.03 4.10
CA GLU A 47 26.11 -11.30 3.89
C GLU A 47 26.37 -12.06 2.57
N TYR A 48 25.51 -13.05 2.28
CA TYR A 48 25.57 -13.76 0.99
C TYR A 48 25.33 -12.82 -0.21
N ALA A 49 24.53 -11.77 -0.03
CA ALA A 49 24.29 -10.75 -1.04
C ALA A 49 25.43 -9.68 -1.13
N GLY A 50 26.46 -9.77 -0.29
CA GLY A 50 27.59 -8.83 -0.28
C GLY A 50 27.47 -7.66 0.70
N GLY A 51 26.46 -7.65 1.57
CA GLY A 51 26.36 -6.69 2.67
C GLY A 51 27.11 -7.15 3.93
N THR A 52 27.07 -6.35 4.98
CA THR A 52 27.70 -6.66 6.28
C THR A 52 26.61 -6.86 7.34
N ALA A 53 26.56 -8.04 7.97
CA ALA A 53 25.66 -8.30 9.09
C ALA A 53 26.14 -7.58 10.36
N SER A 54 25.23 -6.99 11.10
CA SER A 54 25.48 -6.29 12.34
C SER A 54 24.70 -6.92 13.50
N ALA A 55 25.32 -6.98 14.68
CA ALA A 55 24.69 -7.60 15.86
C ALA A 55 23.68 -6.67 16.59
N SER A 56 23.61 -5.41 16.20
CA SER A 56 22.63 -4.46 16.76
C SER A 56 22.39 -3.29 15.79
N PRO A 57 21.28 -2.53 15.94
CA PRO A 57 21.06 -1.29 15.23
C PRO A 57 22.19 -0.26 15.39
N ALA A 58 22.78 -0.16 16.59
CA ALA A 58 23.91 0.72 16.83
C ALA A 58 25.14 0.33 16.00
N LEU A 59 25.44 -0.97 15.91
CA LEU A 59 26.57 -1.44 15.09
C LEU A 59 26.31 -1.25 13.60
N ALA A 60 25.09 -1.46 13.15
CA ALA A 60 24.74 -1.18 11.76
C ALA A 60 24.88 0.32 11.42
N ALA A 61 24.44 1.21 12.33
CA ALA A 61 24.48 2.66 12.15
C ALA A 61 25.89 3.27 12.32
N ALA A 62 26.85 2.51 12.87
CA ALA A 62 28.21 3.00 13.05
C ALA A 62 28.83 3.38 11.69
N ASN A 63 29.28 4.63 11.57
CA ASN A 63 29.84 5.23 10.35
C ASN A 63 28.86 5.39 9.17
N ALA A 64 27.58 5.03 9.33
CA ALA A 64 26.59 5.22 8.29
C ALA A 64 26.10 6.68 8.25
N SER A 65 26.07 7.26 7.05
CA SER A 65 25.48 8.59 6.79
C SER A 65 23.98 8.53 6.61
N ILE A 66 23.45 7.36 6.25
CA ILE A 66 22.00 7.11 6.04
C ILE A 66 21.61 5.86 6.82
N VAL A 67 20.54 5.96 7.59
CA VAL A 67 19.95 4.86 8.37
C VAL A 67 18.51 4.63 7.89
N ILE A 68 18.27 3.49 7.27
CA ILE A 68 16.98 3.08 6.74
C ILE A 68 16.32 2.10 7.71
N LEU A 69 15.05 2.34 8.03
CA LEU A 69 14.23 1.42 8.80
C LEU A 69 13.09 0.89 7.94
N MET A 70 13.01 -0.44 7.79
CA MET A 70 11.91 -1.15 7.13
C MET A 70 11.32 -2.18 8.10
N ILE A 71 10.64 -1.70 9.13
CA ILE A 71 10.18 -2.44 10.31
C ILE A 71 8.67 -2.41 10.40
N ALA A 72 8.09 -3.49 10.94
CA ALA A 72 6.64 -3.72 10.90
C ALA A 72 5.85 -2.93 11.96
N ARG A 73 6.44 -2.56 13.12
CA ARG A 73 5.71 -2.00 14.26
C ARG A 73 6.41 -0.79 14.86
N THR A 74 5.63 0.16 15.35
CA THR A 74 6.11 1.41 15.99
C THR A 74 7.05 1.14 17.16
N GLU A 75 6.72 0.18 18.03
CA GLU A 75 7.54 -0.17 19.19
C GLU A 75 8.92 -0.68 18.76
N GLN A 76 8.97 -1.42 17.66
CA GLN A 76 10.23 -1.90 17.09
C GLN A 76 11.05 -0.76 16.47
N VAL A 77 10.40 0.21 15.81
CA VAL A 77 11.07 1.43 15.29
C VAL A 77 11.70 2.19 16.45
N MET A 78 10.94 2.46 17.51
CA MET A 78 11.43 3.17 18.68
C MET A 78 12.55 2.40 19.38
N SER A 79 12.45 1.09 19.50
CA SER A 79 13.49 0.23 20.06
C SER A 79 14.76 0.23 19.21
N ALA A 80 14.64 0.07 17.89
CA ALA A 80 15.78 0.07 16.97
C ALA A 80 16.55 1.39 17.00
N LEU A 81 15.84 2.52 17.20
CA LEU A 81 16.49 3.83 17.29
C LEU A 81 17.04 4.14 18.69
N PHE A 82 16.30 3.82 19.76
CA PHE A 82 16.53 4.39 21.07
C PHE A 82 16.79 3.38 22.21
N ALA A 83 16.86 2.07 21.91
CA ALA A 83 17.16 1.09 22.95
C ALA A 83 18.49 1.41 23.65
N PRO A 84 18.57 1.28 24.99
CA PRO A 84 19.80 1.54 25.72
C PRO A 84 20.98 0.73 25.16
N ARG A 85 22.06 1.37 24.80
CA ARG A 85 23.33 0.81 24.26
C ARG A 85 23.23 0.17 22.87
N THR A 86 22.09 -0.35 22.45
CA THR A 86 21.93 -1.07 21.18
C THR A 86 21.17 -0.29 20.11
N GLY A 87 20.50 0.80 20.49
CA GLY A 87 19.78 1.67 19.57
C GLY A 87 20.71 2.49 18.68
N ALA A 88 20.30 2.70 17.44
CA ALA A 88 21.10 3.40 16.43
C ALA A 88 21.57 4.80 16.86
N VAL A 89 20.80 5.51 17.69
CA VAL A 89 21.09 6.87 18.15
C VAL A 89 22.48 7.02 18.81
N HIS A 90 22.99 5.92 19.39
CA HIS A 90 24.28 5.94 20.11
C HIS A 90 25.51 6.02 19.21
N THR A 91 25.35 5.75 17.91
CA THR A 91 26.45 5.67 16.93
C THR A 91 26.20 6.48 15.66
N LEU A 92 25.05 7.19 15.56
CA LEU A 92 24.75 8.06 14.43
C LEU A 92 25.87 9.07 14.19
N THR A 93 26.36 9.14 12.96
CA THR A 93 27.32 10.17 12.55
C THR A 93 26.70 11.57 12.60
N GLU A 94 27.52 12.60 12.61
CA GLU A 94 27.02 13.97 12.46
C GLU A 94 26.27 14.16 11.15
N ASN A 95 25.16 14.89 11.18
CA ASN A 95 24.30 15.15 10.01
C ASN A 95 23.76 13.89 9.31
N ALA A 96 23.70 12.73 9.99
CA ALA A 96 23.11 11.52 9.45
C ALA A 96 21.63 11.73 9.11
N THR A 97 21.12 10.90 8.20
CA THR A 97 19.72 10.90 7.81
C THR A 97 19.04 9.59 8.22
N ILE A 98 17.94 9.68 8.95
CA ILE A 98 17.06 8.56 9.28
C ILE A 98 15.89 8.56 8.29
N ILE A 99 15.69 7.45 7.58
CA ILE A 99 14.61 7.25 6.60
C ILE A 99 13.70 6.14 7.10
N LEU A 100 12.43 6.46 7.33
CA LEU A 100 11.41 5.52 7.77
C LEU A 100 10.59 5.04 6.56
N HIS A 101 10.89 3.83 6.07
CA HIS A 101 10.08 3.17 5.03
C HIS A 101 8.90 2.35 5.62
N CYS A 102 8.78 2.35 6.93
CA CYS A 102 7.78 1.60 7.69
C CYS A 102 6.36 2.14 7.43
N THR A 103 5.37 1.23 7.40
CA THR A 103 3.95 1.62 7.52
C THR A 103 3.59 1.68 9.01
N VAL A 104 3.58 2.89 9.56
CA VAL A 104 3.31 3.20 10.97
C VAL A 104 2.40 4.43 11.08
N GLN A 105 2.00 4.78 12.30
CA GLN A 105 1.17 5.96 12.53
C GLN A 105 1.89 7.24 12.05
N PRO A 106 1.18 8.20 11.44
CA PRO A 106 1.76 9.45 10.93
C PRO A 106 2.46 10.32 11.99
N ALA A 107 2.19 10.11 13.26
CA ALA A 107 2.85 10.81 14.36
C ALA A 107 4.28 10.31 14.61
N VAL A 108 4.60 9.06 14.28
CA VAL A 108 5.87 8.42 14.63
C VAL A 108 7.12 9.16 14.15
N PRO A 109 7.21 9.67 12.89
CA PRO A 109 8.37 10.45 12.47
C PRO A 109 8.60 11.72 13.28
N GLN A 110 7.51 12.37 13.70
CA GLN A 110 7.58 13.57 14.55
C GLN A 110 8.01 13.21 15.98
N ASP A 111 7.55 12.07 16.50
CA ASP A 111 7.97 11.56 17.82
C ASP A 111 9.47 11.22 17.81
N VAL A 112 9.96 10.59 16.73
CA VAL A 112 11.41 10.34 16.51
C VAL A 112 12.18 11.66 16.52
N ARG A 113 11.72 12.67 15.76
CA ARG A 113 12.37 13.99 15.71
C ARG A 113 12.41 14.65 17.10
N SER A 114 11.27 14.67 17.78
CA SER A 114 11.13 15.29 19.10
C SER A 114 12.05 14.64 20.13
N ARG A 115 12.18 13.32 20.08
CA ARG A 115 13.03 12.56 20.98
C ARG A 115 14.52 12.79 20.72
N LEU A 116 14.92 12.85 19.44
CA LEU A 116 16.29 13.21 19.04
C LEU A 116 16.67 14.60 19.57
N ASP A 117 15.75 15.58 19.52
CA ASP A 117 16.00 16.94 19.98
C ASP A 117 16.06 17.02 21.51
N SER A 118 15.07 16.46 22.21
CA SER A 118 14.90 16.65 23.65
C SER A 118 15.80 15.78 24.51
N GLU A 119 15.95 14.48 24.15
CA GLU A 119 16.69 13.51 24.98
C GLU A 119 18.16 13.39 24.54
N TYR A 120 18.42 13.48 23.23
CA TYR A 120 19.77 13.21 22.68
C TYR A 120 20.49 14.45 22.17
N ARG A 121 19.82 15.62 22.08
CA ARG A 121 20.35 16.89 21.56
C ARG A 121 20.94 16.76 20.14
N ARG A 122 20.31 15.95 19.30
CA ARG A 122 20.73 15.63 17.94
C ARG A 122 19.83 16.34 16.91
N SER A 123 19.80 17.67 16.96
CA SER A 123 19.09 18.53 15.97
C SER A 123 19.76 18.52 14.59
N ASP A 124 21.00 18.05 14.50
CA ASP A 124 21.74 17.83 13.27
C ASP A 124 21.15 16.73 12.40
N ILE A 125 20.57 15.69 13.01
CA ILE A 125 19.99 14.53 12.29
C ILE A 125 18.78 14.96 11.45
N VAL A 126 18.74 14.51 10.21
CA VAL A 126 17.56 14.66 9.35
C VAL A 126 16.65 13.43 9.55
N VAL A 127 15.35 13.67 9.77
CA VAL A 127 14.33 12.61 9.81
C VAL A 127 13.42 12.75 8.61
N MET A 128 13.16 11.63 7.94
CA MET A 128 12.27 11.53 6.78
C MET A 128 11.32 10.35 6.97
N ASP A 129 10.07 10.51 6.60
CA ASP A 129 9.18 9.40 6.33
C ASP A 129 9.08 9.20 4.81
N ALA A 130 9.35 7.97 4.39
CA ALA A 130 9.39 7.61 2.99
C ALA A 130 8.72 6.23 2.75
N PRO A 131 7.45 6.04 3.16
CA PRO A 131 6.76 4.78 2.95
C PRO A 131 6.71 4.43 1.46
N VAL A 132 6.75 3.10 1.21
CA VAL A 132 6.78 2.54 -0.14
C VAL A 132 5.45 1.89 -0.49
N THR A 133 5.16 1.79 -1.79
CA THR A 133 4.09 0.98 -2.35
C THR A 133 4.61 0.24 -3.58
N GLY A 134 4.13 -0.98 -3.75
CA GLY A 134 4.53 -1.93 -4.79
C GLY A 134 4.64 -3.35 -4.22
N SER A 135 4.79 -4.31 -5.12
CA SER A 135 4.98 -5.73 -4.83
C SER A 135 6.42 -6.09 -4.48
N THR A 136 6.66 -7.33 -4.08
CA THR A 136 8.02 -7.88 -3.91
C THR A 136 8.81 -7.84 -5.21
N LYS A 137 8.15 -8.05 -6.36
CA LYS A 137 8.78 -7.95 -7.68
C LYS A 137 9.30 -6.53 -7.96
N GLU A 138 8.49 -5.51 -7.67
CA GLU A 138 8.92 -4.12 -7.84
C GLU A 138 10.04 -3.73 -6.87
N ALA A 139 10.05 -4.31 -5.66
CA ALA A 139 11.16 -4.12 -4.73
C ALA A 139 12.46 -4.77 -5.25
N GLU A 140 12.37 -5.96 -5.84
CA GLU A 140 13.50 -6.65 -6.49
C GLU A 140 14.02 -5.88 -7.71
N ASP A 141 13.11 -5.34 -8.53
CA ASP A 141 13.47 -4.60 -9.74
C ASP A 141 13.93 -3.16 -9.46
N GLY A 142 13.75 -2.63 -8.24
CA GLY A 142 14.03 -1.24 -7.89
C GLY A 142 13.03 -0.25 -8.48
N THR A 143 11.81 -0.70 -8.74
CA THR A 143 10.75 0.11 -9.39
C THR A 143 9.62 0.53 -8.44
N LEU A 144 9.85 0.46 -7.13
CA LEU A 144 8.88 0.91 -6.13
C LEU A 144 8.44 2.36 -6.36
N THR A 145 7.29 2.70 -5.80
CA THR A 145 6.85 4.08 -5.66
C THR A 145 7.05 4.51 -4.21
N MET A 146 7.74 5.62 -3.98
CA MET A 146 7.96 6.21 -2.65
C MET A 146 7.24 7.53 -2.51
N MET A 147 6.58 7.70 -1.37
CA MET A 147 6.00 8.96 -0.92
C MET A 147 6.92 9.54 0.14
N ILE A 148 7.38 10.78 0.01
CA ILE A 148 8.46 11.31 0.85
C ILE A 148 8.01 12.59 1.52
N SER A 149 8.15 12.68 2.85
CA SER A 149 8.12 13.94 3.58
C SER A 149 9.28 14.04 4.58
N ALA A 150 9.72 15.25 4.87
CA ALA A 150 10.87 15.48 5.71
C ALA A 150 10.71 16.77 6.56
N ALA A 151 11.40 16.81 7.69
CA ALA A 151 11.43 17.99 8.57
C ALA A 151 12.05 19.22 7.88
N LYS A 152 12.97 19.03 6.95
CA LYS A 152 13.64 20.08 6.19
C LYS A 152 13.48 19.80 4.69
N ALA A 153 12.98 20.78 3.95
CA ALA A 153 12.70 20.63 2.52
C ALA A 153 13.96 20.41 1.64
N ASN A 154 15.14 20.76 2.15
CA ASN A 154 16.39 20.71 1.38
C ASN A 154 17.04 19.30 1.27
N TYR A 155 16.37 18.24 1.73
CA TYR A 155 16.91 16.89 1.53
C TYR A 155 17.04 16.50 0.04
N LEU A 156 16.21 17.08 -0.84
CA LEU A 156 16.32 16.89 -2.28
C LEU A 156 17.60 17.50 -2.88
N GLU A 157 18.25 18.43 -2.16
CA GLU A 157 19.52 19.04 -2.53
C GLU A 157 20.72 18.13 -2.15
N ARG A 158 20.47 17.06 -1.38
CA ARG A 158 21.49 16.07 -0.99
C ARG A 158 21.56 14.93 -2.01
N PRO A 159 22.60 14.90 -2.86
CA PRO A 159 22.73 13.87 -3.91
C PRO A 159 22.77 12.46 -3.35
N ASP A 160 23.46 12.26 -2.22
CA ASP A 160 23.59 10.96 -1.55
C ASP A 160 22.24 10.35 -1.15
N ILE A 161 21.32 11.17 -0.60
CA ILE A 161 19.98 10.70 -0.24
C ILE A 161 19.17 10.36 -1.49
N ARG A 162 19.17 11.26 -2.48
CA ARG A 162 18.44 11.07 -3.72
C ARG A 162 18.89 9.81 -4.46
N ASP A 163 20.19 9.59 -4.54
CA ASP A 163 20.77 8.46 -5.25
C ASP A 163 20.46 7.15 -4.54
N VAL A 164 20.50 7.10 -3.20
CA VAL A 164 20.07 5.94 -2.41
C VAL A 164 18.59 5.62 -2.63
N LEU A 165 17.70 6.62 -2.60
CA LEU A 165 16.26 6.41 -2.85
C LEU A 165 15.99 5.95 -4.28
N ALA A 166 16.70 6.50 -5.27
CA ALA A 166 16.56 6.14 -6.68
C ALA A 166 17.02 4.71 -7.01
N CYS A 167 17.90 4.12 -6.21
CA CYS A 167 18.27 2.70 -6.36
C CYS A 167 17.09 1.75 -6.08
N MET A 168 16.16 2.14 -5.22
CA MET A 168 15.07 1.29 -4.74
C MET A 168 13.72 1.63 -5.36
N ALA A 169 13.57 2.81 -5.98
CA ALA A 169 12.30 3.28 -6.48
C ALA A 169 12.42 4.02 -7.82
N GLN A 170 11.48 3.75 -8.70
CA GLN A 170 11.33 4.46 -9.98
C GLN A 170 10.59 5.79 -9.83
N ARG A 171 9.66 5.87 -8.87
CA ARG A 171 8.83 7.06 -8.64
C ARG A 171 9.05 7.59 -7.23
N LEU A 172 9.52 8.83 -7.14
CA LEU A 172 9.75 9.54 -5.90
C LEU A 172 8.78 10.73 -5.83
N HIS A 173 7.78 10.64 -4.96
CA HIS A 173 6.78 11.69 -4.77
C HIS A 173 7.06 12.48 -3.50
N HIS A 174 7.45 13.74 -3.66
CA HIS A 174 7.56 14.64 -2.52
C HIS A 174 6.20 15.12 -2.06
N ILE A 175 5.84 14.81 -0.81
CA ILE A 175 4.58 15.23 -0.19
C ILE A 175 4.81 16.51 0.59
N THR A 176 4.14 17.57 0.16
CA THR A 176 4.21 18.87 0.84
C THR A 176 3.51 18.79 2.20
N GLY A 177 4.24 19.09 3.28
CA GLY A 177 3.69 19.09 4.62
C GLY A 177 4.76 18.78 5.68
N PRO A 178 4.36 18.70 6.96
CA PRO A 178 5.25 18.30 8.04
C PRO A 178 5.61 16.80 7.95
N LEU A 179 6.56 16.37 8.78
CA LEU A 179 6.84 14.94 9.00
C LEU A 179 5.54 14.15 9.24
N GLY A 180 5.44 12.96 8.64
CA GLY A 180 4.27 12.12 8.68
C GLY A 180 3.26 12.39 7.54
N SER A 181 3.47 13.42 6.71
CA SER A 181 2.57 13.70 5.58
C SER A 181 2.59 12.61 4.52
N ALA A 182 3.75 11.99 4.26
CA ALA A 182 3.84 10.85 3.36
C ALA A 182 3.14 9.61 3.92
N LEU A 183 3.26 9.37 5.23
CA LEU A 183 2.52 8.29 5.91
C LEU A 183 1.00 8.49 5.84
N LYS A 184 0.48 9.71 5.88
CA LYS A 184 -0.95 9.95 5.66
C LYS A 184 -1.41 9.48 4.27
N VAL A 185 -0.63 9.78 3.21
CA VAL A 185 -0.93 9.26 1.86
C VAL A 185 -0.84 7.73 1.84
N LYS A 186 0.16 7.15 2.53
CA LYS A 186 0.29 5.70 2.65
C LYS A 186 -0.91 5.07 3.36
N LEU A 187 -1.47 5.70 4.39
CA LEU A 187 -2.68 5.18 5.05
C LEU A 187 -3.89 5.16 4.10
N LEU A 188 -4.07 6.19 3.25
CA LEU A 188 -5.11 6.16 2.21
C LEU A 188 -4.88 5.01 1.23
N ASN A 189 -3.62 4.80 0.81
CA ASN A 189 -3.26 3.65 -0.04
C ASN A 189 -3.63 2.32 0.62
N GLN A 190 -3.29 2.13 1.90
CA GLN A 190 -3.58 0.87 2.60
C GLN A 190 -5.08 0.66 2.85
N ALA A 191 -5.84 1.73 3.10
CA ALA A 191 -7.30 1.65 3.19
C ALA A 191 -7.90 1.11 1.89
N LEU A 192 -7.52 1.70 0.76
CA LEU A 192 -8.01 1.29 -0.56
C LEU A 192 -7.57 -0.12 -0.94
N CYS A 193 -6.29 -0.47 -0.73
CA CYS A 193 -5.81 -1.83 -0.96
C CYS A 193 -6.61 -2.85 -0.13
N GLY A 194 -6.79 -2.58 1.17
CA GLY A 194 -7.52 -3.48 2.06
C GLY A 194 -8.98 -3.69 1.62
N ILE A 195 -9.66 -2.63 1.16
CA ILE A 195 -11.03 -2.74 0.63
C ILE A 195 -11.06 -3.46 -0.71
N HIS A 196 -10.15 -3.11 -1.63
CA HIS A 196 -10.15 -3.66 -2.99
C HIS A 196 -9.85 -5.17 -3.04
N ILE A 197 -8.97 -5.68 -2.16
CA ILE A 197 -8.68 -7.12 -2.05
C ILE A 197 -9.94 -7.88 -1.61
N VAL A 198 -10.61 -7.40 -0.55
CA VAL A 198 -11.85 -8.03 -0.06
C VAL A 198 -12.96 -7.95 -1.10
N ALA A 199 -13.11 -6.79 -1.77
CA ALA A 199 -14.10 -6.64 -2.84
C ALA A 199 -13.82 -7.61 -4.00
N ALA A 200 -12.56 -7.79 -4.41
CA ALA A 200 -12.17 -8.77 -5.43
C ALA A 200 -12.55 -10.19 -4.99
N ALA A 201 -12.24 -10.57 -3.76
CA ALA A 201 -12.55 -11.89 -3.21
C ALA A 201 -14.05 -12.15 -3.15
N GLU A 202 -14.84 -11.19 -2.67
CA GLU A 202 -16.30 -11.31 -2.56
C GLU A 202 -16.95 -11.47 -3.95
N ILE A 203 -16.55 -10.66 -4.91
CA ILE A 203 -17.10 -10.71 -6.28
C ILE A 203 -16.67 -12.01 -6.99
N MET A 204 -15.42 -12.45 -6.81
CA MET A 204 -14.95 -13.73 -7.37
C MET A 204 -15.64 -14.93 -6.69
N GLY A 205 -15.83 -14.87 -5.38
CA GLY A 205 -16.60 -15.87 -4.63
C GLY A 205 -18.06 -15.96 -5.10
N LEU A 206 -18.71 -14.81 -5.33
CA LEU A 206 -20.07 -14.75 -5.86
C LEU A 206 -20.14 -15.28 -7.29
N ALA A 207 -19.19 -14.92 -8.17
CA ALA A 207 -19.11 -15.45 -9.54
C ALA A 207 -19.03 -16.98 -9.54
N ALA A 208 -18.20 -17.54 -8.66
CA ALA A 208 -18.07 -18.99 -8.50
C ALA A 208 -19.35 -19.62 -7.94
N PHE A 209 -19.97 -18.99 -6.93
CA PHE A 209 -21.19 -19.49 -6.30
C PHE A 209 -22.35 -19.62 -7.30
N ILE A 210 -22.47 -18.65 -8.23
CA ILE A 210 -23.48 -18.69 -9.30
C ILE A 210 -22.98 -19.44 -10.55
N ALA A 211 -21.88 -20.17 -10.47
CA ALA A 211 -21.31 -20.98 -11.54
C ALA A 211 -20.99 -20.20 -12.83
N LEU A 212 -20.49 -18.98 -12.72
CA LEU A 212 -19.90 -18.24 -13.83
C LEU A 212 -18.44 -18.67 -14.06
N ASP A 213 -17.97 -18.58 -15.30
CA ASP A 213 -16.55 -18.74 -15.62
C ASP A 213 -15.73 -17.59 -15.03
N THR A 214 -15.07 -17.89 -13.91
CA THR A 214 -14.28 -16.90 -13.16
C THR A 214 -13.04 -16.42 -13.90
N LYS A 215 -12.39 -17.27 -14.70
CA LYS A 215 -11.24 -16.90 -15.55
C LYS A 215 -11.67 -15.95 -16.67
N ARG A 216 -12.83 -16.21 -17.26
CA ARG A 216 -13.41 -15.31 -18.26
C ARG A 216 -13.83 -13.99 -17.64
N PHE A 217 -14.45 -14.00 -16.46
CA PHE A 217 -14.80 -12.78 -15.74
C PHE A 217 -13.55 -11.92 -15.45
N PHE A 218 -12.47 -12.53 -14.94
CA PHE A 218 -11.21 -11.84 -14.75
C PHE A 218 -10.72 -11.14 -16.03
N LYS A 219 -10.74 -11.84 -17.16
CA LYS A 219 -10.36 -11.27 -18.46
C LYS A 219 -11.28 -10.11 -18.88
N CYS A 220 -12.57 -10.20 -18.62
CA CYS A 220 -13.53 -9.12 -18.92
C CYS A 220 -13.22 -7.82 -18.17
N VAL A 221 -12.63 -7.92 -16.96
CA VAL A 221 -12.25 -6.76 -16.15
C VAL A 221 -10.87 -6.21 -16.53
N THR A 222 -9.89 -7.08 -16.83
CA THR A 222 -8.46 -6.71 -16.86
C THR A 222 -7.83 -6.64 -18.25
N SER A 223 -8.40 -7.31 -19.28
CA SER A 223 -7.76 -7.36 -20.59
C SER A 223 -7.61 -5.97 -21.24
N PRO A 224 -6.49 -5.69 -21.94
CA PRO A 224 -6.34 -4.48 -22.75
C PRO A 224 -7.47 -4.41 -23.79
N GLY A 225 -8.28 -3.34 -23.74
CA GLY A 225 -9.46 -3.21 -24.57
C GLY A 225 -10.73 -3.88 -24.02
N ALA A 226 -10.68 -4.47 -22.83
CA ALA A 226 -11.88 -4.91 -22.13
C ALA A 226 -12.81 -3.72 -21.89
N GLU A 227 -13.83 -3.62 -22.75
CA GLU A 227 -14.81 -2.52 -22.67
C GLU A 227 -15.51 -2.50 -21.31
N LEU A 228 -15.72 -3.68 -20.70
CA LEU A 228 -16.43 -3.82 -19.45
C LEU A 228 -15.64 -3.21 -18.27
N GLY A 229 -14.37 -3.54 -18.10
CA GLY A 229 -13.59 -3.14 -16.93
C GLY A 229 -13.40 -1.64 -16.80
N ARG A 230 -13.05 -0.96 -17.89
CA ARG A 230 -12.83 0.50 -17.91
C ARG A 230 -14.11 1.31 -18.10
N ARG A 231 -15.02 0.87 -18.97
CA ARG A 231 -16.30 1.56 -19.18
C ARG A 231 -17.18 1.57 -17.92
N GLN A 232 -17.11 0.51 -17.11
CA GLN A 232 -17.91 0.37 -15.89
C GLN A 232 -17.17 0.76 -14.61
N ASN A 233 -15.94 1.29 -14.68
CA ASN A 233 -15.14 1.70 -13.51
C ASN A 233 -14.91 0.58 -12.48
N CYS A 234 -14.88 -0.69 -12.90
CA CYS A 234 -14.71 -1.84 -12.00
C CYS A 234 -13.26 -2.35 -11.90
N TRP A 235 -12.35 -1.84 -12.71
CA TRP A 235 -10.93 -2.20 -12.61
C TRP A 235 -10.28 -1.59 -11.37
N SER A 236 -9.43 -2.40 -10.69
CA SER A 236 -8.46 -1.92 -9.72
C SER A 236 -7.17 -2.72 -9.82
N TRP A 237 -6.05 -2.10 -9.42
CA TRP A 237 -4.75 -2.76 -9.40
C TRP A 237 -4.78 -4.02 -8.53
N MET A 238 -5.43 -3.97 -7.37
CA MET A 238 -5.58 -5.12 -6.48
C MET A 238 -6.39 -6.25 -7.11
N PHE A 239 -7.44 -5.95 -7.91
CA PHE A 239 -8.16 -6.99 -8.63
C PHE A 239 -7.25 -7.69 -9.65
N GLU A 240 -6.46 -6.93 -10.41
CA GLU A 240 -5.54 -7.47 -11.41
C GLU A 240 -4.40 -8.29 -10.79
N ASP A 241 -3.88 -7.85 -9.63
CA ASP A 241 -2.77 -8.51 -8.92
C ASP A 241 -3.21 -9.75 -8.12
N CYS A 242 -4.32 -9.66 -7.35
CA CYS A 242 -4.72 -10.70 -6.42
C CYS A 242 -5.52 -11.83 -7.07
N VAL A 243 -6.39 -11.54 -8.06
CA VAL A 243 -7.29 -12.55 -8.63
C VAL A 243 -6.55 -13.72 -9.27
N PRO A 244 -5.41 -13.57 -10.00
CA PRO A 244 -4.64 -14.72 -10.47
C PRO A 244 -4.24 -15.66 -9.32
N ARG A 245 -3.81 -15.14 -8.17
CA ARG A 245 -3.45 -15.95 -6.99
C ARG A 245 -4.68 -16.54 -6.27
N MET A 246 -5.86 -15.91 -6.40
CA MET A 246 -7.13 -16.48 -5.95
C MET A 246 -7.54 -17.70 -6.77
N LEU A 247 -7.18 -17.73 -8.05
CA LEU A 247 -7.53 -18.79 -8.98
C LEU A 247 -6.49 -19.91 -9.04
N ASP A 248 -5.28 -19.69 -8.51
CA ASP A 248 -4.17 -20.62 -8.55
C ASP A 248 -3.32 -20.49 -7.27
N ASP A 249 -3.47 -21.45 -6.36
CA ASP A 249 -2.75 -21.52 -5.08
C ASP A 249 -1.24 -21.85 -5.25
N GLU A 250 -0.76 -22.23 -6.44
CA GLU A 250 0.65 -22.53 -6.69
C GLU A 250 1.47 -21.27 -7.03
N LEU A 251 0.81 -20.13 -7.26
CA LEU A 251 1.50 -18.90 -7.55
C LEU A 251 2.29 -18.37 -6.33
N PRO A 252 3.41 -17.68 -6.56
CA PRO A 252 4.22 -17.11 -5.48
C PRO A 252 3.44 -16.16 -4.57
N LEU A 253 3.78 -16.15 -3.29
CA LEU A 253 3.23 -15.24 -2.30
C LEU A 253 3.48 -13.78 -2.72
N GLY A 254 2.41 -13.02 -2.91
CA GLY A 254 2.48 -11.59 -3.17
C GLY A 254 2.69 -10.80 -1.87
N PHE A 255 1.76 -10.94 -0.93
CA PHE A 255 1.81 -10.24 0.35
C PHE A 255 1.13 -11.09 1.44
N ALA A 256 1.76 -11.25 2.60
CA ALA A 256 1.20 -12.08 3.67
C ALA A 256 -0.02 -11.43 4.34
N MET A 257 -1.08 -12.21 4.59
CA MET A 257 -2.34 -11.79 5.24
C MET A 257 -2.09 -11.01 6.53
N ARG A 258 -1.16 -11.47 7.40
CA ARG A 258 -0.78 -10.76 8.63
C ARG A 258 -0.32 -9.32 8.43
N ASN A 259 0.26 -9.00 7.28
CA ASN A 259 0.68 -7.64 6.98
C ASN A 259 -0.50 -6.78 6.53
N VAL A 260 -1.41 -7.34 5.73
CA VAL A 260 -2.63 -6.63 5.30
C VAL A 260 -3.49 -6.27 6.51
N ILE A 261 -3.80 -7.24 7.37
CA ILE A 261 -4.63 -7.00 8.56
C ILE A 261 -3.98 -6.03 9.54
N ARG A 262 -2.63 -6.10 9.71
CA ARG A 262 -1.89 -5.11 10.50
C ARG A 262 -2.09 -3.70 9.93
N ASP A 263 -1.93 -3.52 8.63
CA ASP A 263 -2.02 -2.22 7.99
C ASP A 263 -3.46 -1.67 8.04
N VAL A 264 -4.47 -2.51 7.80
CA VAL A 264 -5.89 -2.16 7.94
C VAL A 264 -6.22 -1.72 9.38
N ARG A 265 -5.68 -2.42 10.39
CA ARG A 265 -5.84 -2.03 11.80
C ARG A 265 -5.18 -0.68 12.12
N ILE A 266 -4.00 -0.41 11.57
CA ILE A 266 -3.35 0.91 11.72
C ILE A 266 -4.25 2.00 11.14
N VAL A 267 -4.80 1.79 9.94
CA VAL A 267 -5.68 2.77 9.30
C VAL A 267 -6.96 2.99 10.11
N ASN A 268 -7.64 1.94 10.55
CA ASN A 268 -8.88 2.07 11.35
C ASN A 268 -8.62 2.79 12.68
N ASN A 269 -7.51 2.48 13.37
CA ASN A 269 -7.15 3.17 14.61
C ASN A 269 -6.86 4.65 14.38
N GLU A 270 -6.16 5.00 13.29
CA GLU A 270 -5.93 6.40 12.95
C GLU A 270 -7.21 7.11 12.50
N ALA A 271 -8.10 6.45 11.77
CA ALA A 271 -9.40 6.98 11.42
C ALA A 271 -10.22 7.34 12.68
N GLU A 272 -10.26 6.45 13.67
CA GLU A 272 -10.93 6.71 14.95
C GLU A 272 -10.31 7.91 15.68
N ARG A 273 -8.98 8.07 15.67
CA ARG A 273 -8.28 9.24 16.26
C ARG A 273 -8.66 10.56 15.59
N PHE A 274 -8.90 10.55 14.30
CA PHE A 274 -9.33 11.73 13.53
C PHE A 274 -10.84 11.91 13.50
N GLY A 275 -11.62 10.98 14.10
CA GLY A 275 -13.08 11.03 14.09
C GLY A 275 -13.73 10.56 12.78
N ALA A 276 -12.95 9.99 11.85
CA ALA A 276 -13.42 9.46 10.59
C ALA A 276 -14.14 8.11 10.80
N ARG A 277 -15.17 7.85 10.00
CA ARG A 277 -15.89 6.57 9.96
C ARG A 277 -15.68 5.91 8.61
N LEU A 278 -14.83 4.87 8.56
CA LEU A 278 -14.51 4.10 7.38
C LEU A 278 -15.27 2.76 7.43
N SER A 279 -16.53 2.78 7.04
CA SER A 279 -17.44 1.63 7.21
C SER A 279 -17.04 0.44 6.34
N LEU A 280 -16.63 0.68 5.08
CA LEU A 280 -16.14 -0.38 4.19
C LEU A 280 -14.81 -0.96 4.69
N LEU A 281 -13.88 -0.11 5.10
CA LEU A 281 -12.61 -0.58 5.64
C LEU A 281 -12.82 -1.40 6.92
N LYS A 282 -13.76 -0.99 7.77
CA LYS A 282 -14.09 -1.76 8.98
C LYS A 282 -14.73 -3.10 8.65
N ALA A 283 -15.62 -3.15 7.66
CA ALA A 283 -16.17 -4.39 7.14
C ALA A 283 -15.07 -5.31 6.58
N SER A 284 -14.13 -4.75 5.79
CA SER A 284 -12.98 -5.49 5.28
C SER A 284 -12.10 -6.06 6.40
N GLN A 285 -11.90 -5.31 7.49
CA GLN A 285 -11.17 -5.81 8.66
C GLN A 285 -11.79 -7.09 9.24
N PHE A 286 -13.11 -7.16 9.36
CA PHE A 286 -13.80 -8.37 9.86
C PHE A 286 -13.54 -9.58 8.97
N VAL A 287 -13.54 -9.40 7.66
CA VAL A 287 -13.25 -10.49 6.72
C VAL A 287 -11.80 -10.99 6.87
N TYR A 288 -10.82 -10.07 7.04
CA TYR A 288 -9.44 -10.47 7.33
C TYR A 288 -9.29 -11.16 8.68
N GLU A 289 -10.02 -10.73 9.71
CA GLU A 289 -10.03 -11.37 11.01
C GLU A 289 -10.59 -12.80 10.93
N GLU A 290 -11.66 -13.01 10.17
CA GLU A 290 -12.19 -14.35 9.88
C GLU A 290 -11.16 -15.22 9.15
N ALA A 291 -10.46 -14.68 8.14
CA ALA A 291 -9.39 -15.41 7.44
C ALA A 291 -8.25 -15.83 8.40
N VAL A 292 -7.86 -14.97 9.33
CA VAL A 292 -6.87 -15.28 10.36
C VAL A 292 -7.38 -16.37 11.33
N GLU A 293 -8.64 -16.31 11.76
CA GLU A 293 -9.27 -17.34 12.59
C GLU A 293 -9.34 -18.70 11.87
N MET A 294 -9.45 -18.69 10.55
CA MET A 294 -9.36 -19.89 9.70
C MET A 294 -7.92 -20.43 9.54
N GLY A 295 -6.91 -19.76 10.09
CA GLY A 295 -5.50 -20.17 10.04
C GLY A 295 -4.72 -19.65 8.83
N PHE A 296 -5.22 -18.64 8.10
CA PHE A 296 -4.56 -18.07 6.92
C PHE A 296 -3.65 -16.87 7.25
N GLU A 297 -3.24 -16.67 8.50
CA GLU A 297 -2.40 -15.54 8.91
C GLU A 297 -1.10 -15.43 8.10
N ASP A 298 -0.45 -16.55 7.83
CA ASP A 298 0.81 -16.64 7.10
C ASP A 298 0.63 -16.92 5.59
N ALA A 299 -0.60 -17.12 5.14
CA ALA A 299 -0.93 -17.32 3.75
C ALA A 299 -0.86 -15.99 2.95
N ASP A 300 -0.94 -16.11 1.63
CA ASP A 300 -1.10 -14.97 0.71
C ASP A 300 -2.41 -14.21 1.01
N ASP A 301 -2.43 -12.92 0.75
CA ASP A 301 -3.60 -12.06 0.94
C ASP A 301 -4.80 -12.49 0.08
N SER A 302 -4.54 -13.13 -1.07
CA SER A 302 -5.57 -13.73 -1.92
C SER A 302 -6.36 -14.86 -1.24
N ALA A 303 -5.79 -15.49 -0.19
CA ALA A 303 -6.47 -16.52 0.58
C ALA A 303 -7.74 -16.02 1.28
N VAL A 304 -7.95 -14.70 1.36
CA VAL A 304 -9.20 -14.10 1.84
C VAL A 304 -10.42 -14.58 1.05
N LEU A 305 -10.26 -14.98 -0.23
CA LEU A 305 -11.32 -15.62 -1.01
C LEU A 305 -11.91 -16.85 -0.32
N LYS A 306 -11.10 -17.59 0.43
CA LYS A 306 -11.52 -18.83 1.11
C LYS A 306 -12.59 -18.60 2.18
N THR A 307 -12.72 -17.37 2.71
CA THR A 307 -13.84 -17.02 3.61
C THR A 307 -15.19 -17.06 2.91
N TYR A 308 -15.25 -16.69 1.62
CA TYR A 308 -16.47 -16.66 0.81
C TYR A 308 -16.84 -18.01 0.18
N LEU A 309 -15.88 -18.94 0.10
CA LEU A 309 -16.10 -20.27 -0.50
C LEU A 309 -16.43 -21.34 0.53
N ARG A 310 -16.64 -20.99 1.78
CA ARG A 310 -16.87 -21.90 2.89
C ARG A 310 -18.15 -22.71 2.65
N ARG A 311 -18.00 -24.04 2.44
CA ARG A 311 -19.08 -25.01 2.51
C ARG A 311 -18.90 -25.81 3.80
N GLU A 312 -20.00 -26.11 4.50
CA GLU A 312 -19.98 -27.03 5.63
C GLU A 312 -19.28 -28.34 5.19
N ASN A 313 -18.18 -28.72 5.85
CA ASN A 313 -17.36 -29.92 5.62
C ASN A 313 -16.36 -29.93 4.45
N SER A 314 -16.02 -28.78 3.81
CA SER A 314 -14.96 -28.74 2.80
C SER A 314 -13.59 -28.32 3.36
N GLN A 315 -12.52 -29.01 2.95
CA GLN A 315 -11.14 -28.59 3.23
C GLN A 315 -10.70 -27.53 2.20
N GLY A 316 -9.78 -26.62 2.56
CA GLY A 316 -9.38 -25.48 1.73
C GLY A 316 -8.92 -25.81 0.30
N SER A 317 -8.31 -27.02 0.06
CA SER A 317 -7.93 -27.49 -1.26
C SER A 317 -9.11 -27.79 -2.20
N ASP A 318 -10.28 -28.11 -1.65
CA ASP A 318 -11.47 -28.45 -2.45
C ASP A 318 -12.16 -27.18 -2.97
N GLN A 319 -11.91 -26.03 -2.35
CA GLN A 319 -12.54 -24.76 -2.71
C GLN A 319 -11.91 -24.15 -3.97
N VAL A 320 -10.58 -24.22 -4.12
CA VAL A 320 -9.88 -23.75 -5.33
C VAL A 320 -10.16 -24.68 -6.49
N LYS A 321 -10.21 -26.00 -6.25
CA LYS A 321 -10.64 -26.98 -7.26
C LYS A 321 -12.05 -26.71 -7.78
N PHE A 322 -12.96 -26.25 -6.91
CA PHE A 322 -14.30 -25.87 -7.35
C PHE A 322 -14.27 -24.69 -8.32
N LEU A 323 -13.48 -23.64 -8.03
CA LEU A 323 -13.29 -22.51 -8.96
C LEU A 323 -12.71 -22.93 -10.30
N GLN A 324 -11.69 -23.81 -10.27
CA GLN A 324 -11.06 -24.35 -11.47
C GLN A 324 -12.04 -25.19 -12.27
N THR A 325 -12.80 -26.07 -11.62
CA THR A 325 -13.81 -26.92 -12.27
C THR A 325 -14.90 -26.10 -12.96
N VAL A 326 -15.43 -25.05 -12.30
CA VAL A 326 -16.43 -24.16 -12.90
C VAL A 326 -15.87 -23.45 -14.14
N SER A 327 -14.61 -23.01 -14.08
CA SER A 327 -13.94 -22.37 -15.23
C SER A 327 -13.64 -23.35 -16.35
N GLU A 328 -13.24 -24.58 -16.05
CA GLU A 328 -12.99 -25.64 -17.04
C GLU A 328 -14.26 -26.05 -17.79
N LEU A 329 -15.41 -26.00 -17.14
CA LEU A 329 -16.71 -26.23 -17.76
C LEU A 329 -17.22 -25.03 -18.60
N GLY A 330 -16.49 -23.90 -18.61
CA GLY A 330 -16.89 -22.67 -19.32
C GLY A 330 -18.06 -21.94 -18.67
N GLY A 331 -18.37 -22.26 -17.41
CA GLY A 331 -19.60 -21.81 -16.74
C GLY A 331 -20.83 -22.63 -17.14
N LEU A 332 -21.95 -22.41 -16.43
CA LEU A 332 -23.20 -23.14 -16.66
C LEU A 332 -24.28 -22.27 -17.35
N TRP A 333 -23.94 -21.05 -17.71
CA TRP A 333 -24.91 -20.07 -18.26
C TRP A 333 -24.81 -19.94 -19.77
N PRO A 334 -25.94 -19.73 -20.47
CA PRO A 334 -25.95 -19.27 -21.86
C PRO A 334 -25.13 -17.96 -22.02
N GLU A 335 -24.54 -17.75 -23.18
CA GLU A 335 -23.61 -16.64 -23.46
C GLU A 335 -24.19 -15.24 -23.13
N ASP A 336 -25.45 -15.01 -23.54
CA ASP A 336 -26.15 -13.74 -23.32
C ASP A 336 -26.51 -13.50 -21.84
N GLU A 337 -26.88 -14.57 -21.11
CA GLU A 337 -27.14 -14.50 -19.68
C GLU A 337 -25.84 -14.32 -18.89
N ALA A 338 -24.77 -15.04 -19.23
CA ALA A 338 -23.45 -14.88 -18.64
C ALA A 338 -22.94 -13.44 -18.81
N ALA A 339 -23.12 -12.85 -19.99
CA ALA A 339 -22.72 -11.46 -20.27
C ALA A 339 -23.43 -10.46 -19.34
N ARG A 340 -24.74 -10.61 -19.13
CA ARG A 340 -25.52 -9.78 -18.20
C ARG A 340 -25.06 -9.95 -16.75
N LEU A 341 -24.74 -11.17 -16.34
CA LEU A 341 -24.24 -11.44 -14.99
C LEU A 341 -22.85 -10.85 -14.78
N TYR A 342 -21.95 -10.93 -15.77
CA TYR A 342 -20.66 -10.23 -15.71
C TYR A 342 -20.83 -8.70 -15.57
N GLU A 343 -21.76 -8.13 -16.33
CA GLU A 343 -22.09 -6.70 -16.22
C GLU A 343 -22.60 -6.33 -14.83
N LEU A 344 -23.47 -7.14 -14.24
CA LEU A 344 -23.99 -6.92 -12.88
C LEU A 344 -22.85 -6.98 -11.84
N LEU A 345 -21.95 -7.95 -11.93
CA LEU A 345 -20.79 -8.06 -11.02
C LEU A 345 -19.84 -6.88 -11.18
N CYS A 346 -19.54 -6.44 -12.42
CA CYS A 346 -18.76 -5.25 -12.67
C CYS A 346 -19.40 -3.99 -12.06
N ASN A 347 -20.72 -3.86 -12.17
CA ASN A 347 -21.45 -2.74 -11.58
C ASN A 347 -21.37 -2.75 -10.05
N ALA A 348 -21.47 -3.91 -9.41
CA ALA A 348 -21.32 -4.05 -7.97
C ALA A 348 -19.89 -3.68 -7.52
N LEU A 349 -18.88 -4.20 -8.21
CA LEU A 349 -17.47 -3.88 -7.93
C LEU A 349 -17.18 -2.39 -8.11
N ALA A 350 -17.69 -1.76 -9.18
CA ALA A 350 -17.56 -0.32 -9.40
C ALA A 350 -18.21 0.52 -8.29
N ALA A 351 -19.36 0.09 -7.77
CA ALA A 351 -20.00 0.76 -6.65
C ALA A 351 -19.15 0.68 -5.37
N ILE A 352 -18.53 -0.47 -5.09
CA ILE A 352 -17.63 -0.63 -3.96
C ILE A 352 -16.40 0.28 -4.13
N HIS A 353 -15.79 0.33 -5.32
CA HIS A 353 -14.64 1.22 -5.60
C HIS A 353 -15.00 2.70 -5.44
N ALA A 354 -16.21 3.11 -5.85
CA ALA A 354 -16.69 4.48 -5.67
C ALA A 354 -16.88 4.83 -4.18
N MET A 355 -17.46 3.92 -3.39
CA MET A 355 -17.62 4.10 -1.95
C MET A 355 -16.26 4.12 -1.23
N ALA A 356 -15.32 3.25 -1.62
CA ALA A 356 -13.96 3.24 -1.08
C ALA A 356 -13.23 4.56 -1.36
N ALA A 357 -13.36 5.08 -2.59
CA ALA A 357 -12.80 6.38 -2.96
C ALA A 357 -13.42 7.53 -2.13
N TYR A 358 -14.71 7.48 -1.87
CA TYR A 358 -15.39 8.43 -0.99
C TYR A 358 -14.88 8.36 0.46
N GLU A 359 -14.75 7.16 1.03
CA GLU A 359 -14.16 6.99 2.37
C GLU A 359 -12.74 7.54 2.44
N ALA A 360 -11.93 7.31 1.41
CA ALA A 360 -10.56 7.85 1.33
C ALA A 360 -10.55 9.39 1.28
N LEU A 361 -11.49 10.02 0.56
CA LEU A 361 -11.65 11.48 0.54
C LEU A 361 -12.01 12.05 1.90
N VAL A 362 -13.00 11.46 2.57
CA VAL A 362 -13.42 11.90 3.91
C VAL A 362 -12.26 11.77 4.89
N PHE A 363 -11.55 10.64 4.86
CA PHE A 363 -10.40 10.43 5.72
C PHE A 363 -9.24 11.40 5.43
N ALA A 364 -8.97 11.71 4.15
CA ALA A 364 -7.98 12.70 3.76
C ALA A 364 -8.33 14.10 4.31
N GLU A 365 -9.61 14.48 4.32
CA GLU A 365 -10.09 15.74 4.90
C GLU A 365 -9.91 15.78 6.41
N ASP A 366 -10.35 14.72 7.11
CA ASP A 366 -10.19 14.61 8.57
C ASP A 366 -8.71 14.61 8.99
N MET A 367 -7.82 14.05 8.18
CA MET A 367 -6.36 14.16 8.36
C MET A 367 -5.77 15.53 7.96
N HIS A 368 -6.59 16.49 7.53
CA HIS A 368 -6.16 17.83 7.07
C HIS A 368 -5.21 17.81 5.86
N MET A 369 -5.40 16.86 4.94
CA MET A 369 -4.61 16.74 3.71
C MET A 369 -5.17 17.57 2.55
N CYS A 370 -6.37 18.11 2.68
CA CYS A 370 -7.13 18.77 1.63
C CYS A 370 -7.12 20.31 1.77
N ARG A 371 -5.94 20.91 2.03
CA ARG A 371 -5.81 22.38 2.22
C ARG A 371 -5.83 23.18 0.91
N SER A 372 -5.62 22.53 -0.23
CA SER A 372 -5.67 23.14 -1.56
C SER A 372 -5.97 22.09 -2.62
N LEU A 373 -6.56 22.53 -3.74
CA LEU A 373 -6.81 21.68 -4.92
C LEU A 373 -5.51 21.01 -5.42
N LYS A 374 -4.39 21.73 -5.39
CA LYS A 374 -3.08 21.18 -5.78
C LYS A 374 -2.66 20.00 -4.92
N GLN A 375 -2.85 20.08 -3.60
CA GLN A 375 -2.54 18.97 -2.70
C GLN A 375 -3.45 17.77 -2.96
N CYS A 376 -4.75 18.00 -3.21
CA CYS A 376 -5.68 16.92 -3.52
C CYS A 376 -5.31 16.22 -4.82
N LYS A 377 -5.05 16.96 -5.88
CA LYS A 377 -4.61 16.40 -7.17
C LYS A 377 -3.34 15.57 -6.98
N GLN A 378 -2.38 16.04 -6.19
CA GLN A 378 -1.13 15.33 -5.96
C GLN A 378 -1.34 13.93 -5.35
N TRP A 379 -2.05 13.81 -4.23
CA TRP A 379 -2.20 12.50 -3.62
C TRP A 379 -3.17 11.59 -4.39
N ILE A 380 -4.16 12.14 -5.10
CA ILE A 380 -5.03 11.37 -6.01
C ILE A 380 -4.22 10.76 -7.15
N GLU A 381 -3.33 11.53 -7.78
CA GLU A 381 -2.43 11.04 -8.83
C GLU A 381 -1.50 9.92 -8.30
N ILE A 382 -0.94 10.11 -7.11
CA ILE A 382 -0.10 9.10 -6.47
C ILE A 382 -0.89 7.81 -6.24
N LEU A 383 -2.09 7.89 -5.64
CA LEU A 383 -2.93 6.72 -5.39
C LEU A 383 -3.37 6.04 -6.69
N GLY A 384 -3.69 6.80 -7.73
CA GLY A 384 -4.05 6.27 -9.04
C GLY A 384 -2.92 5.49 -9.71
N SER A 385 -1.67 5.86 -9.45
CA SER A 385 -0.47 5.21 -10.01
C SER A 385 0.17 4.15 -9.09
N ALA A 386 -0.41 3.91 -7.90
CA ALA A 386 0.07 3.00 -6.87
C ALA A 386 -0.83 1.75 -6.76
N ALA A 387 -0.52 0.86 -5.81
CA ALA A 387 -1.32 -0.35 -5.55
C ALA A 387 -2.79 -0.07 -5.15
N ALA A 388 -3.09 1.14 -4.67
CA ALA A 388 -4.45 1.63 -4.44
C ALA A 388 -5.21 1.98 -5.73
N GLY A 389 -4.53 1.97 -6.89
CA GLY A 389 -5.08 2.41 -8.17
C GLY A 389 -6.36 1.68 -8.55
N SER A 390 -7.34 2.45 -8.97
CA SER A 390 -8.60 1.96 -9.57
C SER A 390 -9.07 2.97 -10.61
N THR A 391 -10.00 2.56 -11.46
CA THR A 391 -10.56 3.47 -12.47
C THR A 391 -11.12 4.75 -11.83
N MET A 392 -11.62 4.66 -10.59
CA MET A 392 -12.07 5.83 -9.83
C MET A 392 -10.94 6.82 -9.56
N PHE A 393 -9.74 6.36 -9.20
CA PHE A 393 -8.58 7.23 -8.94
C PHE A 393 -7.85 7.67 -10.22
N VAL A 394 -7.86 6.84 -11.27
CA VAL A 394 -7.20 7.17 -12.54
C VAL A 394 -8.05 8.15 -13.39
N ASP A 395 -9.34 7.92 -13.47
CA ASP A 395 -10.25 8.64 -14.36
C ASP A 395 -11.38 9.42 -13.63
N GLY A 396 -12.02 8.80 -12.65
CA GLY A 396 -13.22 9.33 -12.00
C GLY A 396 -12.94 10.61 -11.20
N MET A 397 -12.08 10.52 -10.21
CA MET A 397 -11.75 11.65 -9.32
C MET A 397 -11.07 12.83 -10.03
N PRO A 398 -10.11 12.64 -10.96
CA PRO A 398 -9.58 13.76 -11.75
C PRO A 398 -10.65 14.51 -12.51
N ARG A 399 -11.59 13.82 -13.18
CA ARG A 399 -12.72 14.46 -13.89
C ARG A 399 -13.63 15.24 -12.96
N MET A 400 -13.91 14.71 -11.77
CA MET A 400 -14.73 15.41 -10.75
C MET A 400 -14.05 16.68 -10.28
N LEU A 401 -12.74 16.65 -10.04
CA LEU A 401 -11.96 17.82 -9.62
C LEU A 401 -11.86 18.90 -10.75
N ASP A 402 -11.80 18.48 -12.00
CA ASP A 402 -11.70 19.40 -13.15
C ASP A 402 -13.05 20.06 -13.50
N SER A 403 -14.19 19.36 -13.29
CA SER A 403 -15.52 19.91 -13.53
C SER A 403 -15.91 21.03 -12.55
N GLU A 404 -15.27 21.09 -11.38
CA GLU A 404 -15.58 22.07 -10.32
C GLU A 404 -14.66 23.33 -10.34
N THR A 405 -13.76 23.47 -11.30
CA THR A 405 -12.78 24.60 -11.38
C THR A 405 -13.40 25.98 -11.57
N HIS A 406 -14.72 26.13 -11.57
CA HIS A 406 -15.43 27.42 -11.72
C HIS A 406 -15.96 27.99 -10.41
N GLY A 407 -15.63 27.41 -9.24
CA GLY A 407 -16.10 27.91 -7.94
C GLY A 407 -15.15 27.58 -6.79
N THR A 408 -14.86 28.57 -5.97
CA THR A 408 -14.05 28.51 -4.75
C THR A 408 -14.56 27.45 -3.78
N GLY A 409 -13.75 26.45 -3.46
CA GLY A 409 -14.01 25.49 -2.38
C GLY A 409 -14.40 24.07 -2.85
N ALA A 410 -13.72 23.52 -3.86
CA ALA A 410 -14.00 22.22 -4.44
C ALA A 410 -14.20 21.07 -3.43
N LEU A 411 -13.53 21.10 -2.28
CA LEU A 411 -13.65 20.06 -1.24
C LEU A 411 -14.71 20.37 -0.18
N GLN A 412 -14.97 21.65 0.11
CA GLN A 412 -16.12 22.05 0.97
C GLN A 412 -17.46 21.74 0.29
N LEU A 413 -17.48 21.54 -1.03
CA LEU A 413 -18.66 21.16 -1.81
C LEU A 413 -18.82 19.64 -1.99
N LEU A 414 -17.73 18.85 -1.90
CA LEU A 414 -17.81 17.39 -1.99
C LEU A 414 -18.34 16.73 -0.71
N VAL A 415 -18.04 17.28 0.44
CA VAL A 415 -18.42 16.71 1.74
C VAL A 415 -19.90 16.97 2.13
N PRO A 416 -20.50 18.17 1.90
CA PRO A 416 -21.92 18.40 2.17
C PRO A 416 -22.87 17.71 1.18
N ARG A 417 -22.41 17.36 -0.02
CA ARG A 417 -23.22 16.68 -1.06
C ARG A 417 -23.17 15.15 -0.91
N ARG A 418 -23.23 14.64 0.32
CA ARG A 418 -23.36 13.20 0.61
C ARG A 418 -24.43 12.52 -0.25
N GLU A 419 -25.53 13.21 -0.50
CA GLU A 419 -26.67 12.73 -1.29
C GLU A 419 -26.41 12.86 -2.81
N THR A 420 -25.79 13.95 -3.25
CA THR A 420 -25.59 14.25 -4.69
C THR A 420 -24.48 13.39 -5.32
N LEU A 421 -23.47 12.95 -4.59
CA LEU A 421 -22.42 12.04 -5.11
C LEU A 421 -22.98 10.62 -5.30
N LEU A 422 -23.74 10.12 -4.34
CA LEU A 422 -24.50 8.88 -4.47
C LEU A 422 -25.58 9.00 -5.57
N GLU A 423 -26.28 10.11 -5.66
CA GLU A 423 -27.25 10.37 -6.71
C GLU A 423 -26.63 10.53 -8.09
N SER A 424 -25.46 11.17 -8.24
CA SER A 424 -24.76 11.25 -9.54
C SER A 424 -24.15 9.92 -9.97
N LEU A 425 -23.69 9.10 -9.02
CA LEU A 425 -23.21 7.74 -9.29
C LEU A 425 -24.37 6.78 -9.61
N VAL A 426 -25.55 7.02 -9.05
CA VAL A 426 -26.78 6.29 -9.36
C VAL A 426 -27.45 6.83 -10.62
N SER A 427 -27.51 8.14 -10.84
CA SER A 427 -28.18 8.78 -11.98
C SER A 427 -27.40 8.72 -13.28
N SER A 428 -26.07 8.57 -13.26
CA SER A 428 -25.32 8.22 -14.48
C SER A 428 -25.71 6.86 -15.07
N ARG A 429 -26.51 6.08 -14.33
CA ARG A 429 -27.03 4.74 -14.72
C ARG A 429 -28.47 4.73 -15.16
N THR A 430 -29.27 5.76 -14.87
CA THR A 430 -30.69 5.80 -15.23
C THR A 430 -30.96 6.33 -16.63
N ASN A 431 -29.94 6.81 -17.36
CA ASN A 431 -30.05 7.24 -18.76
C ASN A 431 -29.54 6.21 -19.79
N ALA A 432 -29.29 4.96 -19.40
CA ALA A 432 -29.18 3.86 -20.34
C ALA A 432 -30.54 3.16 -20.37
N ASP A 433 -31.31 3.47 -21.40
CA ASP A 433 -32.62 2.94 -21.70
C ASP A 433 -32.71 1.43 -21.45
N ILE A 434 -33.56 1.05 -20.48
CA ILE A 434 -34.15 -0.26 -20.46
C ILE A 434 -35.33 -0.16 -21.43
N VAL A 435 -35.17 -0.56 -22.67
CA VAL A 435 -36.20 -1.04 -23.59
C VAL A 435 -35.84 -2.45 -24.01
#